data_33eb81b8af18bc975237547588432a17
#
_entry.id   33eb81b8af18bc975237547588432a17
#
_cell.length_a   1.000
_cell.length_b   1.000
_cell.length_c   1.000
_cell.angle_alpha   90.00
_cell.angle_beta   90.00
_cell.angle_gamma   90.00
#
_symmetry.space_group_name_H-M   'P 1'
#
loop_
_entity.id
_entity.type
_entity.pdbx_description
1 polymer ?
#
loop_
_entity_poly.entity_id
_entity_poly.type
_entity_poly.pdbx_seq_one_letter_code
_entity_poly.pdbx_strand_id
1 'polypeptide(L)'
;MDGFVQGADAVRTVIVAIRTLYDYQEFNFAGPYGDSGWLEDYTAGVRGEPIGNVTLVTRNAAGQTQHIVGNYRPRTSLLLLSRLVGEKVAGTPYAKYFLARES
;
A
#
# COMPACT_ATOMS: atom_id res chain seq x y z
N MET A 1 -0.15 6.82 6.37
CA MET A 1 -0.84 5.52 6.20
C MET A 1 -0.80 4.77 7.51
N ASP A 2 -1.93 4.27 7.94
CA ASP A 2 -2.07 3.61 9.23
C ASP A 2 -1.77 2.12 9.16
N GLY A 3 -0.62 1.72 8.74
CA GLY A 3 -0.14 0.35 8.85
C GLY A 3 -0.84 -0.70 7.99
N PHE A 4 -2.15 -0.83 8.03
CA PHE A 4 -2.82 -1.85 7.22
C PHE A 4 -4.26 -1.47 6.86
N VAL A 5 -4.74 -2.09 5.79
CA VAL A 5 -6.10 -1.98 5.29
C VAL A 5 -6.72 -3.37 5.32
N GLN A 6 -7.97 -3.46 5.73
CA GLN A 6 -8.66 -4.73 5.91
C GLN A 6 -9.95 -4.78 5.10
N GLY A 7 -10.22 -5.95 4.50
CA GLY A 7 -11.35 -6.17 3.61
C GLY A 7 -10.96 -6.11 2.13
N ALA A 8 -11.52 -7.00 1.33
CA ALA A 8 -11.11 -7.17 -0.08
C ALA A 8 -11.32 -5.92 -0.92
N ASP A 9 -12.46 -5.24 -0.78
CA ASP A 9 -12.77 -4.04 -1.55
C ASP A 9 -11.88 -2.87 -1.16
N ALA A 10 -11.65 -2.70 0.16
CA ALA A 10 -10.78 -1.65 0.67
C ALA A 10 -9.35 -1.85 0.17
N VAL A 11 -8.83 -3.07 0.25
CA VAL A 11 -7.47 -3.39 -0.20
C VAL A 11 -7.32 -3.12 -1.70
N ARG A 12 -8.29 -3.56 -2.51
CA ARG A 12 -8.26 -3.33 -3.96
C ARG A 12 -8.22 -1.84 -4.29
N THR A 13 -9.09 -1.06 -3.67
CA THR A 13 -9.19 0.38 -3.90
C THR A 13 -7.87 1.07 -3.56
N VAL A 14 -7.29 0.74 -2.41
CA VAL A 14 -6.03 1.33 -1.98
C VAL A 14 -4.86 0.92 -2.88
N ILE A 15 -4.76 -0.36 -3.26
CA ILE A 15 -3.69 -0.84 -4.15
C ILE A 15 -3.76 -0.13 -5.50
N VAL A 16 -4.95 -0.03 -6.09
CA VAL A 16 -5.10 0.66 -7.37
C VAL A 16 -4.70 2.13 -7.24
N ALA A 17 -5.13 2.81 -6.19
CA ALA A 17 -4.76 4.20 -5.95
C ALA A 17 -3.26 4.37 -5.83
N ILE A 18 -2.59 3.50 -5.07
CA ILE A 18 -1.13 3.54 -4.89
C ILE A 18 -0.42 3.35 -6.24
N ARG A 19 -0.80 2.33 -7.00
CA ARG A 19 -0.14 2.01 -8.27
C ARG A 19 -0.25 3.12 -9.30
N THR A 20 -1.34 3.86 -9.30
CA THR A 20 -1.50 4.99 -10.22
C THR A 20 -0.58 6.17 -9.90
N LEU A 21 0.00 6.20 -8.71
CA LEU A 21 0.88 7.27 -8.26
C LEU A 21 2.35 6.96 -8.51
N TYR A 22 2.71 5.72 -8.79
CA TYR A 22 4.11 5.36 -9.03
C TYR A 22 4.56 5.80 -10.43
N ASP A 23 5.73 6.43 -10.50
CA ASP A 23 6.41 6.74 -11.76
C ASP A 23 7.02 5.47 -12.35
N TYR A 24 7.49 4.59 -11.49
CA TYR A 24 8.03 3.27 -11.82
C TYR A 24 7.87 2.36 -10.60
N GLN A 25 8.01 1.06 -10.84
CA GLN A 25 8.00 0.05 -9.76
C GLN A 25 8.90 -1.11 -10.18
N GLU A 26 9.87 -1.46 -9.35
CA GLU A 26 10.81 -2.55 -9.59
C GLU A 26 10.77 -3.51 -8.42
N PHE A 27 10.41 -4.77 -8.70
CA PHE A 27 10.35 -5.80 -7.68
C PHE A 27 11.72 -6.41 -7.47
N ASN A 28 12.17 -6.45 -6.21
CA ASN A 28 13.34 -7.23 -5.79
C ASN A 28 12.92 -8.67 -5.48
N PHE A 29 11.72 -8.84 -4.98
CA PHE A 29 11.12 -10.14 -4.70
C PHE A 29 9.60 -10.02 -4.75
N ALA A 30 8.94 -11.06 -5.26
CA ALA A 30 7.50 -11.24 -5.14
C ALA A 30 7.21 -12.73 -5.12
N GLY A 31 6.50 -13.21 -4.12
CA GLY A 31 6.22 -14.64 -4.01
C GLY A 31 5.40 -15.01 -2.79
N PRO A 32 5.02 -16.29 -2.69
CA PRO A 32 4.21 -16.78 -1.57
C PRO A 32 4.93 -16.62 -0.23
N TYR A 33 4.14 -16.36 0.80
CA TYR A 33 4.58 -16.31 2.18
C TYR A 33 3.60 -17.09 3.04
N GLY A 34 3.94 -18.35 3.34
CA GLY A 34 3.02 -19.26 4.00
C GLY A 34 1.87 -19.70 3.09
N ASP A 35 0.82 -20.26 3.67
CA ASP A 35 -0.29 -20.86 2.92
C ASP A 35 -1.27 -19.82 2.37
N SER A 36 -1.39 -18.68 3.02
CA SER A 36 -2.39 -17.66 2.67
C SER A 36 -1.77 -16.29 2.41
N GLY A 37 -0.44 -16.17 2.41
CA GLY A 37 0.24 -14.89 2.26
C GLY A 37 0.96 -14.74 0.93
N TRP A 38 1.26 -13.48 0.62
CA TRP A 38 2.06 -13.07 -0.52
C TRP A 38 2.96 -11.93 -0.07
N LEU A 39 4.25 -12.05 -0.33
CA LEU A 39 5.24 -11.05 0.06
C LEU A 39 5.77 -10.34 -1.18
N GLU A 40 5.84 -9.02 -1.11
CA GLU A 40 6.45 -8.19 -2.14
C GLU A 40 7.51 -7.28 -1.51
N ASP A 41 8.66 -7.21 -2.14
CA ASP A 41 9.72 -6.26 -1.82
C ASP A 41 10.04 -5.51 -3.10
N TYR A 42 9.82 -4.19 -3.11
CA TYR A 42 10.03 -3.39 -4.30
C TYR A 42 10.53 -2.00 -4.00
N THR A 43 11.08 -1.36 -5.04
CA THR A 43 11.40 0.05 -5.06
C THR A 43 10.50 0.73 -6.09
N ALA A 44 10.06 1.93 -5.79
CA ALA A 44 9.20 2.71 -6.68
C ALA A 44 9.58 4.18 -6.62
N GLY A 45 9.03 4.97 -7.50
CA GLY A 45 9.16 6.41 -7.47
C GLY A 45 7.80 7.08 -7.35
N VAL A 46 7.70 8.12 -6.54
CA VAL A 46 6.50 8.95 -6.39
C VAL A 46 6.90 10.40 -6.58
N ARG A 47 6.49 10.98 -7.71
CA ARG A 47 6.85 12.35 -8.10
C ARG A 47 8.35 12.61 -7.98
N GLY A 48 9.15 11.66 -8.49
CA GLY A 48 10.61 11.76 -8.46
C GLY A 48 11.28 11.35 -7.16
N GLU A 49 10.51 11.07 -6.11
CA GLU A 49 11.06 10.64 -4.82
C GLU A 49 11.10 9.11 -4.75
N PRO A 50 12.27 8.53 -4.44
CA PRO A 50 12.35 7.07 -4.31
C PRO A 50 11.65 6.59 -3.05
N ILE A 51 10.97 5.46 -3.15
CA ILE A 51 10.31 4.82 -2.02
C ILE A 51 10.55 3.32 -2.11
N GLY A 52 10.92 2.70 -0.99
CA GLY A 52 11.01 1.27 -0.85
C GLY A 52 9.84 0.74 -0.05
N ASN A 53 9.42 -0.47 -0.34
CA ASN A 53 8.31 -1.10 0.37
C ASN A 53 8.50 -2.60 0.49
N VAL A 54 8.23 -3.12 1.68
CA VAL A 54 8.03 -4.54 1.92
C VAL A 54 6.58 -4.72 2.33
N THR A 55 5.81 -5.42 1.52
CA THR A 55 4.37 -5.59 1.74
C THR A 55 4.05 -7.06 1.95
N LEU A 56 3.28 -7.35 2.99
CA LEU A 56 2.68 -8.65 3.21
C LEU A 56 1.19 -8.56 2.93
N VAL A 57 0.72 -9.42 2.04
CA VAL A 57 -0.69 -9.53 1.66
C VAL A 57 -1.22 -10.86 2.17
N THR A 58 -2.36 -10.84 2.84
CA THR A 58 -3.01 -12.06 3.32
C THR A 58 -4.35 -12.24 2.62
N ARG A 59 -4.64 -13.48 2.22
CA ARG A 59 -5.90 -13.83 1.55
C ARG A 59 -6.86 -14.50 2.51
N ASN A 60 -8.16 -14.35 2.24
CA ASN A 60 -9.20 -15.07 2.95
C ASN A 60 -9.38 -16.49 2.36
N ALA A 61 -10.30 -17.26 2.92
CA ALA A 61 -10.59 -18.62 2.48
C ALA A 61 -11.07 -18.71 1.02
N ALA A 62 -11.64 -17.64 0.48
CA ALA A 62 -12.07 -17.57 -0.91
C ALA A 62 -10.93 -17.16 -1.86
N GLY A 63 -9.70 -16.98 -1.37
CA GLY A 63 -8.55 -16.58 -2.17
C GLY A 63 -8.49 -15.08 -2.47
N GLN A 64 -9.37 -14.28 -1.89
CA GLN A 64 -9.38 -12.83 -2.09
C GLN A 64 -8.41 -12.16 -1.13
N THR A 65 -7.72 -11.11 -1.61
CA THR A 65 -6.87 -10.30 -0.75
C THR A 65 -7.72 -9.60 0.30
N GLN A 66 -7.44 -9.88 1.57
CA GLN A 66 -8.23 -9.41 2.69
C GLN A 66 -7.47 -8.39 3.54
N HIS A 67 -6.17 -8.53 3.62
CA HIS A 67 -5.35 -7.79 4.57
C HIS A 67 -4.00 -7.47 3.92
N ILE A 68 -3.54 -6.25 4.08
CA ILE A 68 -2.25 -5.82 3.56
C ILE A 68 -1.52 -4.99 4.61
N VAL A 69 -0.25 -5.32 4.83
CA VAL A 69 0.64 -4.56 5.72
C VAL A 69 1.84 -4.12 4.88
N GLY A 70 2.06 -2.82 4.81
CA GLY A 70 3.18 -2.25 4.06
C GLY A 70 4.15 -1.53 4.98
N ASN A 71 5.44 -1.74 4.73
CA ASN A 71 6.51 -1.03 5.42
C ASN A 71 7.27 -0.20 4.39
N TYR A 72 7.04 1.11 4.41
CA TYR A 72 7.58 2.06 3.45
C TYR A 72 8.77 2.81 4.04
N ARG A 73 9.72 3.13 3.17
CA ARG A 73 10.90 3.95 3.53
C ARG A 73 11.36 4.78 2.33
N PRO A 74 11.98 5.96 2.52
CA PRO A 74 12.09 6.68 3.79
C PRO A 74 10.77 7.33 4.22
N ARG A 75 10.74 7.83 5.45
CA ARG A 75 9.52 8.43 6.02
C ARG A 75 8.97 9.59 5.17
N THR A 76 9.85 10.42 4.64
CA THR A 76 9.42 11.57 3.81
C THR A 76 8.65 11.12 2.58
N SER A 77 9.13 10.07 1.90
CA SER A 77 8.45 9.50 0.75
C SER A 77 7.14 8.83 1.14
N LEU A 78 7.09 8.17 2.30
CA LEU A 78 5.86 7.61 2.82
C LEU A 78 4.81 8.68 3.11
N LEU A 79 5.21 9.79 3.71
CA LEU A 79 4.27 10.89 4.00
C LEU A 79 3.72 11.51 2.72
N LEU A 80 4.56 11.68 1.70
CA LEU A 80 4.13 12.13 0.39
C LEU A 80 3.12 11.16 -0.23
N LEU A 81 3.44 9.87 -0.26
CA LEU A 81 2.57 8.84 -0.81
C LEU A 81 1.23 8.81 -0.06
N SER A 82 1.27 8.84 1.27
CA SER A 82 0.07 8.81 2.10
C SER A 82 -0.85 9.99 1.79
N ARG A 83 -0.29 11.18 1.63
CA ARG A 83 -1.07 12.37 1.27
C ARG A 83 -1.73 12.20 -0.10
N LEU A 84 -0.97 11.74 -1.09
CA LEU A 84 -1.47 11.60 -2.47
C LEU A 84 -2.53 10.51 -2.59
N VAL A 85 -2.36 9.40 -1.88
CA VAL A 85 -3.38 8.35 -1.83
C VAL A 85 -4.65 8.87 -1.13
N GLY A 86 -4.47 9.60 -0.02
CA GLY A 86 -5.60 10.21 0.69
C GLY A 86 -6.41 11.12 -0.21
N GLU A 87 -5.75 11.92 -1.06
CA GLU A 87 -6.43 12.77 -2.03
C GLU A 87 -7.22 11.95 -3.05
N LYS A 88 -6.66 10.83 -3.52
CA LYS A 88 -7.34 9.96 -4.50
C LYS A 88 -8.56 9.25 -3.94
N VAL A 89 -8.53 8.90 -2.66
CA VAL A 89 -9.65 8.19 -2.01
C VAL A 89 -10.56 9.13 -1.21
N ALA A 90 -10.34 10.45 -1.31
CA ALA A 90 -11.19 11.44 -0.66
C ALA A 90 -12.65 11.27 -1.11
N GLY A 91 -13.57 11.36 -0.14
CA GLY A 91 -14.98 11.12 -0.40
C GLY A 91 -15.39 9.65 -0.37
N THR A 92 -14.45 8.73 -0.20
CA THR A 92 -14.72 7.30 -0.04
C THR A 92 -14.63 6.89 1.44
N PRO A 93 -15.20 5.73 1.83
CA PRO A 93 -15.04 5.21 3.18
C PRO A 93 -13.59 4.92 3.58
N TYR A 94 -12.67 4.88 2.62
CA TYR A 94 -11.29 4.51 2.84
C TYR A 94 -10.38 5.70 3.16
N ALA A 95 -10.88 6.92 3.07
CA ALA A 95 -10.10 8.13 3.35
C ALA A 95 -9.52 8.12 4.77
N LYS A 96 -10.21 7.51 5.72
CA LYS A 96 -9.77 7.43 7.12
C LYS A 96 -8.41 6.74 7.31
N TYR A 97 -8.00 5.88 6.38
CA TYR A 97 -6.70 5.19 6.47
C TYR A 97 -5.52 6.12 6.15
N PHE A 98 -5.79 7.29 5.59
CA PHE A 98 -4.76 8.21 5.09
C PHE A 98 -4.84 9.58 5.74
N LEU A 99 -5.60 9.72 6.81
CA LEU A 99 -5.63 10.96 7.56
C LEU A 99 -4.26 11.19 8.20
N ALA A 100 -3.72 12.38 7.97
CA ALA A 100 -2.47 12.75 8.58
C ALA A 100 -2.63 12.79 10.09
N ARG A 101 -1.86 11.97 10.80
CA ARG A 101 -1.74 12.08 12.24
C ARG A 101 -0.49 12.85 12.53
N GLU A 102 -0.68 14.07 12.93
CA GLU A 102 0.42 14.82 13.50
C GLU A 102 0.65 14.30 14.91
N SER A 103 1.74 13.64 15.06
CA SER A 103 2.22 13.22 16.39
C SER A 103 3.37 14.09 16.82
#